data_7d5412d135752cc9bfd81c6489ddd0cc
#
_entry.id   7d5412d135752cc9bfd81c6489ddd0cc
#
_cell.length_a   1.000
_cell.length_b   1.000
_cell.length_c   1.000
_cell.angle_alpha   90.00
_cell.angle_beta   90.00
_cell.angle_gamma   90.00
#
_symmetry.space_group_name_H-M   'P 1'
#
loop_
_entity.id
_entity.type
_entity.pdbx_description
1 polymer ?
#
loop_
_entity_poly.entity_id
_entity_poly.type
_entity_poly.pdbx_seq_one_letter_code
_entity_poly.pdbx_strand_id
1 'polypeptide(L)'
;LKGINTKAEVTKDGLILTGAKSFISNAGSASFYTTLAKEGDGYSLFLVPADVDGLTVSPSPEIIAPHVLGELVFDNVALPESSRLGEPGAAFRHVLATLSVFRISVAGAAVGLMQGALEEAVRHCSAREQFGRPLAKHGPVATLLADSWSDLESSRLLTYQTAAMAANDPEGNLDRSSLAKLTATEAATRVVDRCVQSMGRWGLIRGSKIEKYYRQARPMRVYEGASEVLRLGIASRLVKELGDGS
;
A
#
# COMPACT_ATOMS: atom_id res chain seq x y z
N LEU A 1 9.88 3.18 -10.55
CA LEU A 1 11.09 2.42 -10.18
C LEU A 1 12.29 2.80 -11.05
N LYS A 2 12.15 3.12 -12.34
CA LYS A 2 13.29 3.45 -13.23
C LYS A 2 14.02 4.78 -12.92
N GLY A 3 13.53 5.61 -12.00
CA GLY A 3 14.14 6.88 -11.59
C GLY A 3 14.91 6.81 -10.27
N ILE A 4 15.39 5.64 -9.86
CA ILE A 4 16.15 5.47 -8.62
C ILE A 4 17.56 6.06 -8.81
N ASN A 5 17.93 6.98 -7.92
CA ASN A 5 19.25 7.65 -7.92
C ASN A 5 20.25 7.02 -6.95
N THR A 6 19.79 6.17 -6.01
CA THR A 6 20.70 5.43 -5.12
C THR A 6 21.53 4.46 -5.95
N LYS A 7 22.85 4.48 -5.74
CA LYS A 7 23.84 3.68 -6.48
C LYS A 7 24.63 2.81 -5.55
N ALA A 8 25.05 1.65 -6.05
CA ALA A 8 26.01 0.77 -5.42
C ALA A 8 27.20 0.61 -6.38
N GLU A 9 28.40 0.85 -5.89
CA GLU A 9 29.64 0.70 -6.62
C GLU A 9 30.45 -0.45 -6.03
N VAL A 10 30.92 -1.37 -6.88
CA VAL A 10 31.79 -2.48 -6.46
C VAL A 10 33.20 -1.96 -6.29
N THR A 11 33.82 -2.28 -5.15
CA THR A 11 35.21 -1.95 -4.83
C THR A 11 36.02 -3.22 -4.58
N LYS A 12 37.30 -3.09 -4.30
CA LYS A 12 38.17 -4.24 -3.94
C LYS A 12 37.77 -4.86 -2.58
N ASP A 13 37.18 -4.04 -1.70
CA ASP A 13 36.90 -4.40 -0.30
C ASP A 13 35.40 -4.63 -0.04
N GLY A 14 34.55 -4.62 -1.07
CA GLY A 14 33.10 -4.80 -0.97
C GLY A 14 32.32 -3.83 -1.84
N LEU A 15 31.31 -3.18 -1.27
CA LEU A 15 30.37 -2.29 -1.96
C LEU A 15 30.31 -0.94 -1.28
N ILE A 16 30.15 0.13 -2.04
CA ILE A 16 29.88 1.48 -1.54
C ILE A 16 28.49 1.89 -2.01
N LEU A 17 27.60 2.18 -1.05
CA LEU A 17 26.23 2.63 -1.31
C LEU A 17 26.13 4.14 -1.11
N THR A 18 25.59 4.86 -2.11
CA THR A 18 25.43 6.32 -2.09
C THR A 18 24.07 6.73 -2.61
N GLY A 19 23.42 7.70 -1.97
CA GLY A 19 22.14 8.26 -2.40
C GLY A 19 21.16 8.47 -1.27
N ALA A 20 19.86 8.51 -1.58
CA ALA A 20 18.82 8.74 -0.58
C ALA A 20 17.54 7.94 -0.88
N LYS A 21 16.73 7.72 0.16
CA LYS A 21 15.38 7.15 0.10
C LYS A 21 14.44 7.99 0.95
N SER A 22 13.26 8.25 0.41
CA SER A 22 12.24 9.08 1.08
C SER A 22 11.00 8.25 1.43
N PHE A 23 10.29 8.68 2.46
CA PHE A 23 9.04 8.07 2.93
C PHE A 23 9.19 6.58 3.25
N ILE A 24 10.28 6.24 3.92
CA ILE A 24 10.56 4.84 4.29
C ILE A 24 9.82 4.47 5.57
N SER A 25 8.95 3.47 5.46
CA SER A 25 8.23 2.92 6.62
C SER A 25 9.18 2.35 7.66
N ASN A 26 8.88 2.65 8.92
CA ASN A 26 9.65 2.22 10.10
C ASN A 26 11.10 2.75 10.14
N ALA A 27 11.46 3.76 9.35
CA ALA A 27 12.76 4.39 9.45
C ALA A 27 12.98 4.96 10.88
N GLY A 28 14.13 4.66 11.45
CA GLY A 28 14.45 4.98 12.85
C GLY A 28 13.97 3.94 13.88
N SER A 29 13.13 2.98 13.49
CA SER A 29 12.69 1.88 14.35
C SER A 29 13.14 0.49 13.83
N ALA A 30 13.50 0.41 12.55
CA ALA A 30 13.97 -0.81 11.94
C ALA A 30 15.43 -1.10 12.32
N SER A 31 15.79 -2.38 12.46
CA SER A 31 17.18 -2.82 12.70
C SER A 31 17.99 -2.92 11.40
N PHE A 32 17.33 -3.01 10.25
CA PHE A 32 17.94 -3.05 8.92
C PHE A 32 16.97 -2.54 7.84
N TYR A 33 17.52 -2.20 6.70
CA TYR A 33 16.77 -1.76 5.52
C TYR A 33 17.13 -2.60 4.30
N THR A 34 16.11 -3.15 3.62
CA THR A 34 16.32 -3.74 2.29
C THR A 34 16.28 -2.63 1.25
N THR A 35 17.43 -2.32 0.68
CA THR A 35 17.62 -1.14 -0.16
C THR A 35 17.84 -1.53 -1.61
N LEU A 36 16.98 -1.06 -2.52
CA LEU A 36 17.19 -1.17 -3.96
C LEU A 36 18.08 -0.05 -4.45
N ALA A 37 19.18 -0.39 -5.13
CA ALA A 37 20.09 0.56 -5.73
C ALA A 37 20.48 0.15 -7.15
N LYS A 38 20.92 1.13 -7.95
CA LYS A 38 21.49 0.88 -9.27
C LYS A 38 22.90 0.32 -9.11
N GLU A 39 23.18 -0.82 -9.76
CA GLU A 39 24.49 -1.47 -9.82
C GLU A 39 24.82 -1.80 -11.28
N GLY A 40 25.83 -1.16 -11.83
CA GLY A 40 26.11 -1.25 -13.25
C GLY A 40 24.93 -0.81 -14.11
N ASP A 41 24.52 -1.64 -15.05
CA ASP A 41 23.37 -1.41 -15.92
C ASP A 41 22.03 -1.91 -15.33
N GLY A 42 22.08 -2.60 -14.19
CA GLY A 42 20.92 -3.19 -13.51
C GLY A 42 20.62 -2.59 -12.16
N TYR A 43 19.83 -3.31 -11.38
CA TYR A 43 19.46 -2.99 -10.01
C TYR A 43 19.71 -4.18 -9.10
N SER A 44 20.22 -3.92 -7.90
CA SER A 44 20.48 -4.92 -6.87
C SER A 44 19.81 -4.53 -5.56
N LEU A 45 19.49 -5.52 -4.74
CA LEU A 45 18.98 -5.34 -3.39
C LEU A 45 20.13 -5.56 -2.39
N PHE A 46 20.17 -4.72 -1.38
CA PHE A 46 21.17 -4.78 -0.32
C PHE A 46 20.50 -4.79 1.05
N LEU A 47 20.99 -5.65 1.93
CA LEU A 47 20.65 -5.62 3.35
C LEU A 47 21.57 -4.61 4.04
N VAL A 48 21.02 -3.51 4.52
CA VAL A 48 21.76 -2.41 5.15
C VAL A 48 21.41 -2.36 6.61
N PRO A 49 22.34 -2.63 7.56
CA PRO A 49 22.13 -2.45 8.98
C PRO A 49 21.78 -0.99 9.31
N ALA A 50 20.91 -0.79 10.30
CA ALA A 50 20.47 0.57 10.64
C ALA A 50 21.54 1.40 11.35
N ASP A 51 22.54 0.74 11.92
CA ASP A 51 23.67 1.32 12.68
C ASP A 51 24.97 1.39 11.87
N VAL A 52 24.92 1.14 10.57
CA VAL A 52 26.12 1.19 9.71
C VAL A 52 26.64 2.63 9.56
N ASP A 53 27.95 2.79 9.58
CA ASP A 53 28.59 4.09 9.37
C ASP A 53 28.22 4.68 7.99
N GLY A 54 27.95 5.99 7.95
CA GLY A 54 27.56 6.70 6.75
C GLY A 54 26.06 6.66 6.45
N LEU A 55 25.25 5.91 7.21
CA LEU A 55 23.79 5.96 7.13
C LEU A 55 23.24 7.02 8.08
N THR A 56 22.54 8.00 7.54
CA THR A 56 21.76 8.96 8.33
C THR A 56 20.29 8.69 8.17
N VAL A 57 19.57 8.56 9.29
CA VAL A 57 18.13 8.39 9.34
C VAL A 57 17.50 9.62 9.99
N SER A 58 16.53 10.24 9.33
CA SER A 58 15.77 11.38 9.84
C SER A 58 14.26 11.18 9.67
N PRO A 59 13.41 11.76 10.53
CA PRO A 59 11.97 11.65 10.36
C PRO A 59 11.50 12.37 9.10
N SER A 60 10.55 11.78 8.39
CA SER A 60 9.80 12.47 7.33
C SER A 60 8.79 13.45 7.91
N PRO A 61 8.27 14.41 7.11
CA PRO A 61 7.11 15.20 7.49
C PRO A 61 5.92 14.32 7.89
N GLU A 62 5.16 14.78 8.89
CA GLU A 62 3.94 14.10 9.32
C GLU A 62 2.92 14.07 8.18
N ILE A 63 2.31 12.91 7.96
CA ILE A 63 1.28 12.72 6.92
C ILE A 63 -0.13 12.70 7.54
N ILE A 64 -1.16 12.74 6.69
CA ILE A 64 -2.57 12.73 7.09
C ILE A 64 -2.95 11.54 7.99
N ALA A 65 -2.32 10.38 7.81
CA ALA A 65 -2.53 9.19 8.63
C ALA A 65 -1.33 8.96 9.56
N PRO A 66 -1.54 8.51 10.80
CA PRO A 66 -0.44 8.13 11.68
C PRO A 66 0.36 6.99 11.07
N HIS A 67 1.60 7.26 10.72
CA HIS A 67 2.53 6.28 10.17
C HIS A 67 3.96 6.74 10.39
N VAL A 68 4.80 5.86 10.91
CA VAL A 68 6.21 6.15 11.12
C VAL A 68 6.93 6.10 9.77
N LEU A 69 7.35 7.26 9.30
CA LEU A 69 8.08 7.44 8.06
C LEU A 69 9.38 8.20 8.31
N GLY A 70 10.40 7.91 7.52
CA GLY A 70 11.67 8.63 7.57
C GLY A 70 12.37 8.70 6.22
N GLU A 71 13.42 9.49 6.22
CA GLU A 71 14.36 9.66 5.13
C GLU A 71 15.64 8.90 5.47
N LEU A 72 16.22 8.23 4.48
CA LEU A 72 17.53 7.57 4.58
C LEU A 72 18.50 8.27 3.64
N VAL A 73 19.65 8.67 4.16
CA VAL A 73 20.76 9.22 3.38
C VAL A 73 21.96 8.30 3.53
N PHE A 74 22.44 7.78 2.41
CA PHE A 74 23.63 6.93 2.31
C PHE A 74 24.79 7.80 1.83
N ASP A 75 25.73 8.10 2.72
CA ASP A 75 26.96 8.84 2.41
C ASP A 75 28.13 7.88 2.43
N ASN A 76 28.46 7.31 1.27
CA ASN A 76 29.56 6.35 1.08
C ASN A 76 29.48 5.16 2.07
N VAL A 77 28.28 4.61 2.29
CA VAL A 77 28.08 3.47 3.19
C VAL A 77 28.81 2.25 2.66
N ALA A 78 29.81 1.78 3.41
CA ALA A 78 30.58 0.60 3.07
C ALA A 78 29.84 -0.67 3.51
N LEU A 79 29.64 -1.61 2.60
CA LEU A 79 28.97 -2.87 2.84
C LEU A 79 29.83 -4.05 2.35
N PRO A 80 29.85 -5.17 3.05
CA PRO A 80 30.45 -6.38 2.51
C PRO A 80 29.66 -6.90 1.32
N GLU A 81 30.27 -7.62 0.40
CA GLU A 81 29.58 -8.16 -0.77
C GLU A 81 28.43 -9.10 -0.39
N SER A 82 28.52 -9.78 0.72
CA SER A 82 27.46 -10.62 1.30
C SER A 82 26.19 -9.88 1.69
N SER A 83 26.20 -8.56 1.74
CA SER A 83 25.00 -7.73 1.93
C SER A 83 24.09 -7.71 0.70
N ARG A 84 24.57 -8.11 -0.48
CA ARG A 84 23.76 -8.21 -1.69
C ARG A 84 22.79 -9.40 -1.58
N LEU A 85 21.53 -9.15 -1.87
CA LEU A 85 20.49 -10.15 -1.91
C LEU A 85 20.25 -10.61 -3.35
N GLY A 86 20.70 -11.81 -3.67
CA GLY A 86 20.61 -12.40 -5.00
C GLY A 86 21.76 -11.96 -5.93
N GLU A 87 21.58 -12.21 -7.23
CA GLU A 87 22.59 -11.95 -8.25
C GLU A 87 22.69 -10.44 -8.58
N PRO A 88 23.90 -9.95 -8.91
CA PRO A 88 24.10 -8.57 -9.33
C PRO A 88 23.20 -8.16 -10.49
N GLY A 89 22.56 -7.00 -10.37
CA GLY A 89 21.68 -6.44 -11.41
C GLY A 89 20.31 -7.11 -11.58
N ALA A 90 20.02 -8.21 -10.88
CA ALA A 90 18.82 -9.04 -11.08
C ALA A 90 17.67 -8.73 -10.11
N ALA A 91 17.78 -7.70 -9.28
CA ALA A 91 16.83 -7.44 -8.21
C ALA A 91 15.40 -7.09 -8.68
N PHE A 92 15.23 -6.64 -9.90
CA PHE A 92 13.93 -6.15 -10.37
C PHE A 92 12.84 -7.24 -10.32
N ARG A 93 13.20 -8.50 -10.64
CA ARG A 93 12.30 -9.65 -10.51
C ARG A 93 11.86 -9.86 -9.06
N HIS A 94 12.79 -9.78 -8.10
CA HIS A 94 12.47 -9.95 -6.69
C HIS A 94 11.57 -8.82 -6.16
N VAL A 95 11.79 -7.59 -6.61
CA VAL A 95 10.90 -6.45 -6.28
C VAL A 95 9.50 -6.68 -6.80
N LEU A 96 9.34 -7.15 -8.04
CA LEU A 96 8.02 -7.42 -8.61
C LEU A 96 7.31 -8.58 -7.89
N ALA A 97 8.02 -9.65 -7.55
CA ALA A 97 7.48 -10.76 -6.76
C ALA A 97 7.03 -10.30 -5.36
N THR A 98 7.82 -9.47 -4.69
CA THR A 98 7.46 -8.86 -3.41
C THR A 98 6.20 -8.01 -3.53
N LEU A 99 6.12 -7.12 -4.54
CA LEU A 99 4.94 -6.29 -4.79
C LEU A 99 3.69 -7.12 -5.10
N SER A 100 3.84 -8.27 -5.76
CA SER A 100 2.75 -9.21 -6.05
C SER A 100 2.08 -9.71 -4.76
N VAL A 101 2.84 -9.97 -3.71
CA VAL A 101 2.32 -10.41 -2.41
C VAL A 101 1.83 -9.23 -1.57
N PHE A 102 2.63 -8.17 -1.45
CA PHE A 102 2.30 -7.02 -0.59
C PHE A 102 1.06 -6.26 -1.06
N ARG A 103 0.79 -6.16 -2.34
CA ARG A 103 -0.45 -5.56 -2.85
C ARG A 103 -1.70 -6.30 -2.40
N ILE A 104 -1.64 -7.63 -2.25
CA ILE A 104 -2.74 -8.41 -1.69
C ILE A 104 -2.96 -8.07 -0.22
N SER A 105 -1.88 -7.91 0.57
CA SER A 105 -2.00 -7.52 1.98
C SER A 105 -2.59 -6.12 2.14
N VAL A 106 -2.24 -5.17 1.25
CA VAL A 106 -2.87 -3.84 1.22
C VAL A 106 -4.35 -3.92 0.86
N ALA A 107 -4.73 -4.78 -0.09
CA ALA A 107 -6.14 -5.02 -0.41
C ALA A 107 -6.89 -5.60 0.80
N GLY A 108 -6.29 -6.56 1.51
CA GLY A 108 -6.84 -7.12 2.74
C GLY A 108 -7.01 -6.09 3.86
N ALA A 109 -6.02 -5.23 4.06
CA ALA A 109 -6.10 -4.12 5.01
C ALA A 109 -7.22 -3.13 4.65
N ALA A 110 -7.40 -2.83 3.36
CA ALA A 110 -8.51 -1.98 2.89
C ALA A 110 -9.88 -2.63 3.13
N VAL A 111 -10.00 -3.94 2.92
CA VAL A 111 -11.22 -4.71 3.25
C VAL A 111 -11.52 -4.66 4.74
N GLY A 112 -10.51 -4.87 5.60
CA GLY A 112 -10.68 -4.77 7.06
C GLY A 112 -11.08 -3.36 7.52
N LEU A 113 -10.52 -2.33 6.90
CA LEU A 113 -10.86 -0.94 7.17
C LEU A 113 -12.30 -0.62 6.76
N MET A 114 -12.76 -1.07 5.59
CA MET A 114 -14.16 -0.94 5.15
C MET A 114 -15.12 -1.64 6.11
N GLN A 115 -14.79 -2.87 6.53
CA GLN A 115 -15.59 -3.63 7.49
C GLN A 115 -15.78 -2.84 8.80
N GLY A 116 -14.67 -2.37 9.40
CA GLY A 116 -14.72 -1.61 10.63
C GLY A 116 -15.49 -0.30 10.51
N ALA A 117 -15.36 0.41 9.38
CA ALA A 117 -16.09 1.64 9.12
C ALA A 117 -17.60 1.38 8.97
N LEU A 118 -17.98 0.35 8.24
CA LEU A 118 -19.39 -0.01 8.03
C LEU A 118 -20.06 -0.46 9.33
N GLU A 119 -19.37 -1.25 10.16
CA GLU A 119 -19.88 -1.66 11.47
C GLU A 119 -20.17 -0.48 12.39
N GLU A 120 -19.26 0.51 12.44
CA GLU A 120 -19.47 1.74 13.23
C GLU A 120 -20.67 2.54 12.71
N ALA A 121 -20.78 2.69 11.38
CA ALA A 121 -21.88 3.42 10.76
C ALA A 121 -23.22 2.72 10.98
N VAL A 122 -23.30 1.40 10.80
CA VAL A 122 -24.53 0.61 11.01
C VAL A 122 -24.96 0.71 12.47
N ARG A 123 -24.03 0.56 13.43
CA ARG A 123 -24.34 0.67 14.86
C ARG A 123 -24.91 2.05 15.19
N HIS A 124 -24.28 3.12 14.70
CA HIS A 124 -24.74 4.48 14.90
C HIS A 124 -26.11 4.71 14.27
N CYS A 125 -26.30 4.37 13.00
CA CYS A 125 -27.54 4.62 12.26
C CYS A 125 -28.73 3.79 12.75
N SER A 126 -28.48 2.64 13.39
CA SER A 126 -29.51 1.82 14.01
C SER A 126 -29.97 2.38 15.34
N ALA A 127 -29.09 3.01 16.11
CA ALA A 127 -29.41 3.56 17.43
C ALA A 127 -29.87 5.02 17.37
N ARG A 128 -29.37 5.82 16.43
CA ARG A 128 -29.70 7.26 16.33
C ARG A 128 -31.04 7.45 15.61
N GLU A 129 -31.94 8.17 16.27
CA GLU A 129 -33.25 8.54 15.69
C GLU A 129 -33.27 10.02 15.25
N GLN A 130 -33.89 10.25 14.12
CA GLN A 130 -34.31 11.55 13.60
C GLN A 130 -35.61 11.41 12.82
N PHE A 131 -36.42 12.45 12.79
CA PHE A 131 -37.73 12.44 12.08
C PHE A 131 -38.59 11.24 12.47
N GLY A 132 -38.57 10.86 13.78
CA GLY A 132 -39.43 9.84 14.38
C GLY A 132 -39.04 8.39 14.13
N ARG A 133 -37.83 8.10 13.57
CA ARG A 133 -37.35 6.74 13.33
C ARG A 133 -35.83 6.64 13.27
N PRO A 134 -35.24 5.45 13.45
CA PRO A 134 -33.79 5.24 13.28
C PRO A 134 -33.27 5.72 11.93
N LEU A 135 -32.05 6.29 11.90
CA LEU A 135 -31.42 6.78 10.67
C LEU A 135 -31.34 5.70 9.59
N ALA A 136 -31.04 4.46 9.96
CA ALA A 136 -30.97 3.33 9.02
C ALA A 136 -32.29 3.05 8.29
N LYS A 137 -33.43 3.56 8.77
CA LYS A 137 -34.73 3.41 8.12
C LYS A 137 -35.08 4.53 7.14
N HIS A 138 -34.20 5.54 6.98
CA HIS A 138 -34.34 6.59 5.98
C HIS A 138 -33.68 6.16 4.67
N GLY A 139 -34.40 6.25 3.55
CA GLY A 139 -33.95 5.79 2.23
C GLY A 139 -32.54 6.24 1.85
N PRO A 140 -32.19 7.55 1.92
CA PRO A 140 -30.84 8.01 1.60
C PRO A 140 -29.75 7.36 2.45
N VAL A 141 -29.97 7.17 3.75
CA VAL A 141 -29.00 6.51 4.65
C VAL A 141 -28.91 5.02 4.33
N ALA A 142 -30.06 4.35 4.12
CA ALA A 142 -30.09 2.93 3.76
C ALA A 142 -29.33 2.66 2.46
N THR A 143 -29.43 3.56 1.47
CA THR A 143 -28.66 3.47 0.22
C THR A 143 -27.15 3.56 0.48
N LEU A 144 -26.68 4.52 1.29
CA LEU A 144 -25.26 4.64 1.64
C LEU A 144 -24.71 3.37 2.31
N LEU A 145 -25.48 2.75 3.19
CA LEU A 145 -25.09 1.52 3.87
C LEU A 145 -25.07 0.32 2.91
N ALA A 146 -26.09 0.18 2.05
CA ALA A 146 -26.18 -0.91 1.08
C ALA A 146 -25.06 -0.84 0.04
N ASP A 147 -24.78 0.35 -0.52
CA ASP A 147 -23.68 0.57 -1.47
C ASP A 147 -22.31 0.29 -0.83
N SER A 148 -22.17 0.66 0.46
CA SER A 148 -20.93 0.39 1.20
C SER A 148 -20.71 -1.10 1.42
N TRP A 149 -21.76 -1.84 1.71
CA TRP A 149 -21.68 -3.29 1.84
C TRP A 149 -21.39 -3.97 0.50
N SER A 150 -21.99 -3.53 -0.58
CA SER A 150 -21.70 -4.03 -1.94
C SER A 150 -20.23 -3.83 -2.33
N ASP A 151 -19.69 -2.62 -2.12
CA ASP A 151 -18.28 -2.31 -2.37
C ASP A 151 -17.33 -3.19 -1.51
N LEU A 152 -17.68 -3.40 -0.23
CA LEU A 152 -16.93 -4.24 0.70
C LEU A 152 -16.90 -5.70 0.24
N GLU A 153 -18.04 -6.31 -0.03
CA GLU A 153 -18.13 -7.73 -0.39
C GLU A 153 -17.45 -8.01 -1.75
N SER A 154 -17.67 -7.14 -2.74
CA SER A 154 -16.98 -7.26 -4.03
C SER A 154 -15.46 -7.20 -3.89
N SER A 155 -14.96 -6.27 -3.08
CA SER A 155 -13.52 -6.13 -2.80
C SER A 155 -12.97 -7.32 -2.03
N ARG A 156 -13.72 -7.86 -1.08
CA ARG A 156 -13.35 -9.03 -0.27
C ARG A 156 -13.19 -10.27 -1.13
N LEU A 157 -14.19 -10.57 -1.96
CA LEU A 157 -14.16 -11.72 -2.85
C LEU A 157 -13.00 -11.65 -3.83
N LEU A 158 -12.76 -10.50 -4.45
CA LEU A 158 -11.62 -10.30 -5.33
C LEU A 158 -10.29 -10.47 -4.60
N THR A 159 -10.17 -9.94 -3.39
CA THR A 159 -8.95 -10.07 -2.58
C THR A 159 -8.68 -11.53 -2.22
N TYR A 160 -9.67 -12.27 -1.79
CA TYR A 160 -9.52 -13.68 -1.43
C TYR A 160 -9.21 -14.56 -2.64
N GLN A 161 -9.88 -14.33 -3.76
CA GLN A 161 -9.56 -15.02 -5.00
C GLN A 161 -8.10 -14.78 -5.40
N THR A 162 -7.66 -13.52 -5.34
CA THR A 162 -6.29 -13.15 -5.69
C THR A 162 -5.27 -13.78 -4.74
N ALA A 163 -5.57 -13.84 -3.45
CA ALA A 163 -4.70 -14.49 -2.47
C ALA A 163 -4.58 -16.00 -2.72
N ALA A 164 -5.69 -16.67 -3.05
CA ALA A 164 -5.69 -18.10 -3.39
C ALA A 164 -4.86 -18.38 -4.68
N MET A 165 -4.94 -17.49 -5.67
CA MET A 165 -4.12 -17.61 -6.88
C MET A 165 -2.63 -17.42 -6.58
N ALA A 166 -2.28 -16.44 -5.76
CA ALA A 166 -0.90 -16.15 -5.37
C ALA A 166 -0.25 -17.28 -4.54
N ALA A 167 -1.03 -18.07 -3.83
CA ALA A 167 -0.53 -19.24 -3.11
C ALA A 167 0.05 -20.31 -4.06
N ASN A 168 -0.43 -20.39 -5.30
CA ASN A 168 0.02 -21.34 -6.30
C ASN A 168 1.06 -20.75 -7.27
N ASP A 169 0.98 -19.45 -7.55
CA ASP A 169 1.89 -18.73 -8.46
C ASP A 169 2.10 -17.28 -7.98
N PRO A 170 2.99 -17.06 -7.01
CA PRO A 170 3.24 -15.72 -6.49
C PRO A 170 3.88 -14.77 -7.51
N GLU A 171 4.74 -15.26 -8.40
CA GLU A 171 5.43 -14.43 -9.39
C GLU A 171 4.51 -14.03 -10.56
N GLY A 172 3.67 -14.93 -11.03
CA GLY A 172 2.73 -14.68 -12.15
C GLY A 172 1.50 -13.86 -11.76
N ASN A 173 1.30 -13.60 -10.47
CA ASN A 173 0.05 -12.99 -9.97
C ASN A 173 0.08 -11.45 -9.85
N LEU A 174 1.11 -10.77 -10.38
CA LEU A 174 1.31 -9.31 -10.20
C LEU A 174 0.13 -8.48 -10.72
N ASP A 175 -0.44 -8.84 -11.86
CA ASP A 175 -1.55 -8.09 -12.46
C ASP A 175 -2.84 -8.25 -11.66
N ARG A 176 -3.12 -9.46 -11.18
CA ARG A 176 -4.27 -9.75 -10.30
C ARG A 176 -4.13 -9.06 -8.94
N SER A 177 -2.92 -9.06 -8.36
CA SER A 177 -2.65 -8.34 -7.10
C SER A 177 -2.79 -6.82 -7.28
N SER A 178 -2.39 -6.30 -8.44
CA SER A 178 -2.61 -4.90 -8.81
C SER A 178 -4.09 -4.55 -8.92
N LEU A 179 -4.88 -5.42 -9.55
CA LEU A 179 -6.33 -5.26 -9.70
C LEU A 179 -7.03 -5.30 -8.32
N ALA A 180 -6.70 -6.27 -7.48
CA ALA A 180 -7.26 -6.38 -6.13
C ALA A 180 -6.93 -5.15 -5.28
N LYS A 181 -5.66 -4.71 -5.29
CA LYS A 181 -5.23 -3.50 -4.55
C LYS A 181 -5.96 -2.26 -5.06
N LEU A 182 -6.00 -2.03 -6.35
CA LEU A 182 -6.70 -0.89 -6.94
C LEU A 182 -8.18 -0.88 -6.53
N THR A 183 -8.89 -1.99 -6.74
CA THR A 183 -10.32 -2.11 -6.43
C THR A 183 -10.60 -1.86 -4.96
N ALA A 184 -9.89 -2.55 -4.06
CA ALA A 184 -10.14 -2.46 -2.63
C ALA A 184 -9.81 -1.07 -2.05
N THR A 185 -8.70 -0.43 -2.47
CA THR A 185 -8.32 0.88 -1.93
C THR A 185 -9.17 2.03 -2.46
N GLU A 186 -9.64 1.95 -3.70
CA GLU A 186 -10.63 2.90 -4.25
C GLU A 186 -11.98 2.74 -3.55
N ALA A 187 -12.43 1.50 -3.35
CA ALA A 187 -13.66 1.19 -2.61
C ALA A 187 -13.58 1.67 -1.15
N ALA A 188 -12.44 1.44 -0.47
CA ALA A 188 -12.25 1.86 0.92
C ALA A 188 -12.46 3.38 1.10
N THR A 189 -11.95 4.18 0.19
CA THR A 189 -12.15 5.63 0.23
C THR A 189 -13.64 6.00 0.12
N ARG A 190 -14.39 5.36 -0.81
CA ARG A 190 -15.82 5.59 -0.98
C ARG A 190 -16.65 5.12 0.21
N VAL A 191 -16.35 3.92 0.72
CA VAL A 191 -17.06 3.33 1.85
C VAL A 191 -16.89 4.18 3.11
N VAL A 192 -15.66 4.56 3.43
CA VAL A 192 -15.43 5.37 4.62
C VAL A 192 -16.07 6.75 4.51
N ASP A 193 -16.04 7.38 3.33
CA ASP A 193 -16.70 8.66 3.08
C ASP A 193 -18.22 8.55 3.31
N ARG A 194 -18.88 7.51 2.74
CA ARG A 194 -20.30 7.25 2.97
C ARG A 194 -20.62 6.98 4.45
N CYS A 195 -19.75 6.26 5.16
CA CYS A 195 -19.92 5.99 6.58
C CYS A 195 -19.82 7.27 7.42
N VAL A 196 -18.84 8.14 7.15
CA VAL A 196 -18.75 9.46 7.77
C VAL A 196 -20.00 10.27 7.49
N GLN A 197 -20.45 10.32 6.23
CA GLN A 197 -21.64 11.05 5.82
C GLN A 197 -22.92 10.53 6.55
N SER A 198 -23.09 9.22 6.65
CA SER A 198 -24.25 8.61 7.32
C SER A 198 -24.30 8.89 8.83
N MET A 199 -23.13 9.06 9.47
CA MET A 199 -23.02 9.41 10.89
C MET A 199 -23.14 10.93 11.16
N GLY A 200 -23.12 11.75 10.11
CA GLY A 200 -23.22 13.22 10.22
C GLY A 200 -22.12 13.80 11.10
N ARG A 201 -22.46 14.75 11.98
CA ARG A 201 -21.47 15.41 12.86
C ARG A 201 -20.63 14.43 13.69
N TRP A 202 -21.17 13.27 14.04
CA TRP A 202 -20.48 12.24 14.82
C TRP A 202 -19.34 11.58 14.04
N GLY A 203 -19.47 11.53 12.71
CA GLY A 203 -18.42 11.06 11.81
C GLY A 203 -17.20 12.00 11.73
N LEU A 204 -17.36 13.28 12.13
CA LEU A 204 -16.31 14.31 12.05
C LEU A 204 -15.52 14.48 13.35
N ILE A 205 -15.88 13.79 14.43
CA ILE A 205 -15.21 13.94 15.72
C ILE A 205 -13.79 13.40 15.63
N ARG A 206 -12.82 14.30 15.79
CA ARG A 206 -11.39 13.95 15.76
C ARG A 206 -11.06 12.91 16.83
N GLY A 207 -10.35 11.86 16.43
CA GLY A 207 -9.96 10.76 17.30
C GLY A 207 -11.03 9.66 17.44
N SER A 208 -12.22 9.80 16.87
CA SER A 208 -13.19 8.71 16.75
C SER A 208 -12.64 7.63 15.79
N LYS A 209 -13.15 6.40 15.88
CA LYS A 209 -12.71 5.32 14.99
C LYS A 209 -12.96 5.64 13.52
N ILE A 210 -14.14 6.18 13.20
CA ILE A 210 -14.52 6.46 11.81
C ILE A 210 -13.66 7.59 11.20
N GLU A 211 -13.33 8.64 11.97
CA GLU A 211 -12.45 9.70 11.52
C GLU A 211 -11.03 9.16 11.27
N LYS A 212 -10.53 8.27 12.13
CA LYS A 212 -9.24 7.61 11.90
C LYS A 212 -9.25 6.77 10.62
N TYR A 213 -10.31 5.99 10.38
CA TYR A 213 -10.46 5.22 9.16
C TYR A 213 -10.48 6.11 7.92
N TYR A 214 -11.12 7.29 7.98
CA TYR A 214 -11.14 8.26 6.89
C TYR A 214 -9.73 8.71 6.50
N ARG A 215 -8.92 9.07 7.49
CA ARG A 215 -7.52 9.44 7.26
C ARG A 215 -6.66 8.27 6.76
N GLN A 216 -6.87 7.07 7.31
CA GLN A 216 -6.11 5.88 6.95
C GLN A 216 -6.44 5.35 5.54
N ALA A 217 -7.65 5.51 5.06
CA ALA A 217 -8.04 5.09 3.71
C ALA A 217 -7.29 5.87 2.62
N ARG A 218 -7.01 7.15 2.86
CA ARG A 218 -6.46 8.04 1.82
C ARG A 218 -5.06 7.64 1.30
N PRO A 219 -4.07 7.32 2.14
CA PRO A 219 -2.74 6.91 1.69
C PRO A 219 -2.74 5.55 0.97
N MET A 220 -3.70 4.67 1.24
CA MET A 220 -3.78 3.36 0.59
C MET A 220 -3.84 3.43 -0.93
N ARG A 221 -4.34 4.54 -1.49
CA ARG A 221 -4.38 4.78 -2.94
C ARG A 221 -3.03 5.23 -3.51
N VAL A 222 -2.06 5.54 -2.66
CA VAL A 222 -0.75 6.12 -3.04
C VAL A 222 0.38 5.11 -2.90
N TYR A 223 0.51 4.48 -1.74
CA TYR A 223 1.58 3.53 -1.50
C TYR A 223 1.35 2.19 -2.20
N GLU A 224 2.39 1.38 -2.32
CA GLU A 224 2.43 0.09 -3.06
C GLU A 224 1.98 0.22 -4.54
N GLY A 225 2.15 1.42 -5.08
CA GLY A 225 1.76 1.82 -6.42
C GLY A 225 0.50 2.67 -6.42
N ALA A 226 0.67 3.93 -6.84
CA ALA A 226 -0.45 4.85 -6.99
C ALA A 226 -1.51 4.28 -7.93
N SER A 227 -2.78 4.58 -7.66
CA SER A 227 -3.92 4.07 -8.44
C SER A 227 -3.75 4.28 -9.94
N GLU A 228 -3.17 5.41 -10.34
CA GLU A 228 -2.91 5.76 -11.74
C GLU A 228 -1.88 4.83 -12.38
N VAL A 229 -0.81 4.52 -11.66
CA VAL A 229 0.25 3.60 -12.11
C VAL A 229 -0.29 2.18 -12.26
N LEU A 230 -1.12 1.73 -11.30
CA LEU A 230 -1.76 0.41 -11.38
C LEU A 230 -2.69 0.31 -12.58
N ARG A 231 -3.51 1.34 -12.86
CA ARG A 231 -4.39 1.40 -14.03
C ARG A 231 -3.63 1.26 -15.35
N LEU A 232 -2.47 1.93 -15.48
CA LEU A 232 -1.63 1.80 -16.67
C LEU A 232 -1.12 0.37 -16.86
N GLY A 233 -0.63 -0.26 -15.80
CA GLY A 233 -0.15 -1.65 -15.86
C GLY A 233 -1.26 -2.65 -16.20
N ILE A 234 -2.41 -2.54 -15.52
CA ILE A 234 -3.57 -3.40 -15.76
C ILE A 234 -4.09 -3.25 -17.19
N ALA A 235 -4.23 -2.02 -17.69
CA ALA A 235 -4.70 -1.76 -19.04
C ALA A 235 -3.72 -2.31 -20.09
N SER A 236 -2.41 -2.12 -19.90
CA SER A 236 -1.39 -2.66 -20.80
C SER A 236 -1.44 -4.19 -20.88
N ARG A 237 -1.65 -4.86 -19.75
CA ARG A 237 -1.80 -6.32 -19.72
C ARG A 237 -3.07 -6.78 -20.42
N LEU A 238 -4.20 -6.13 -20.13
CA LEU A 238 -5.49 -6.46 -20.75
C LEU A 238 -5.44 -6.34 -22.27
N VAL A 239 -4.83 -5.26 -22.78
CA VAL A 239 -4.68 -5.04 -24.22
C VAL A 239 -3.82 -6.14 -24.84
N LYS A 240 -2.74 -6.56 -24.17
CA LYS A 240 -1.90 -7.68 -24.65
C LYS A 240 -2.66 -8.99 -24.67
N GLU A 241 -3.43 -9.33 -23.62
CA GLU A 241 -4.18 -10.58 -23.53
C GLU A 241 -5.33 -10.69 -24.54
N LEU A 242 -6.02 -9.58 -24.83
CA LEU A 242 -7.18 -9.58 -25.74
C LEU A 242 -6.87 -9.06 -27.13
N GLY A 243 -5.79 -8.28 -27.31
CA GLY A 243 -5.41 -7.70 -28.60
C GLY A 243 -4.57 -8.64 -29.46
N ASP A 244 -3.78 -9.53 -28.86
CA ASP A 244 -2.98 -10.55 -29.59
C ASP A 244 -3.84 -11.75 -30.05
N GLY A 245 -5.14 -11.74 -29.79
CA GLY A 245 -6.12 -12.78 -30.17
C GLY A 245 -6.89 -12.51 -31.47
N SER A 246 -6.44 -11.57 -32.30
CA SER A 246 -7.03 -11.22 -33.62
C SER A 246 -6.06 -11.42 -34.76
#